data_fbf94664c71aee812e8b03c863533fe4
#
_entry.id   fbf94664c71aee812e8b03c863533fe4
#
_cell.length_a   1.000
_cell.length_b   1.000
_cell.length_c   1.000
_cell.angle_alpha   90.00
_cell.angle_beta   90.00
_cell.angle_gamma   90.00
#
_symmetry.space_group_name_H-M   'P 1'
#
loop_
_entity.id
_entity.type
_entity.pdbx_description
1 polymer ?
#
loop_
_entity_poly.entity_id
_entity_poly.type
_entity_poly.pdbx_seq_one_letter_code
_entity_poly.pdbx_strand_id
1 'polypeptide(L)'
;MSKLQLSLAMGDYDRTRPIHDGRVQIDGVDPVTFLQSPEEMFFNAFRHKTCDISEISLSSYCVSLTRENPPYIAIPVFLSRAFRHSSVYIRADLSLIHI
;
A
#
# COMPACT_ATOMS: atom_id res chain seq x y z
N MET A 1 -29.37 -8.98 2.39
CA MET A 1 -28.75 -7.68 2.72
C MET A 1 -27.79 -7.27 1.62
N SER A 2 -27.88 -6.03 1.20
CA SER A 2 -26.91 -5.49 0.25
C SER A 2 -25.54 -5.37 0.91
N LYS A 3 -24.48 -5.73 0.16
CA LYS A 3 -23.11 -5.59 0.62
C LYS A 3 -22.63 -4.16 0.41
N LEU A 4 -21.76 -3.69 1.29
CA LEU A 4 -21.10 -2.40 1.12
C LEU A 4 -20.05 -2.48 0.03
N GLN A 5 -20.17 -1.67 -1.00
CA GLN A 5 -19.18 -1.61 -2.07
C GLN A 5 -18.03 -0.69 -1.66
N LEU A 6 -16.83 -1.23 -1.63
CA LEU A 6 -15.61 -0.50 -1.28
C LEU A 6 -14.55 -0.68 -2.37
N SER A 7 -13.88 0.40 -2.72
CA SER A 7 -12.73 0.36 -3.61
C SER A 7 -11.47 0.03 -2.84
N LEU A 8 -10.68 -0.92 -3.35
CA LEU A 8 -9.57 -1.53 -2.64
C LEU A 8 -8.35 -1.61 -3.57
N ALA A 9 -7.30 -0.91 -3.23
CA ALA A 9 -6.04 -0.90 -3.99
C ALA A 9 -4.94 -1.59 -3.18
N MET A 10 -4.42 -2.70 -3.72
CA MET A 10 -3.33 -3.47 -3.12
C MET A 10 -2.42 -4.00 -4.21
N GLY A 11 -1.15 -4.24 -3.87
CA GLY A 11 -0.25 -4.94 -4.77
C GLY A 11 -0.67 -6.40 -5.01
N ASP A 12 -0.19 -6.97 -6.10
CA ASP A 12 -0.44 -8.37 -6.46
C ASP A 12 0.58 -9.27 -5.76
N TYR A 13 0.29 -9.61 -4.52
CA TYR A 13 1.09 -10.51 -3.71
C TYR A 13 0.38 -11.85 -3.56
N ASP A 14 1.12 -12.89 -3.20
CA ASP A 14 0.54 -14.19 -2.87
C ASP A 14 -0.53 -14.08 -1.79
N ARG A 15 -0.34 -13.16 -0.86
CA ARG A 15 -1.24 -12.92 0.28
C ARG A 15 -2.51 -12.16 -0.11
N THR A 16 -2.45 -11.31 -1.13
CA THR A 16 -3.57 -10.47 -1.55
C THR A 16 -4.30 -11.00 -2.78
N ARG A 17 -3.64 -11.83 -3.56
CA ARG A 17 -4.22 -12.41 -4.79
C ARG A 17 -5.57 -13.08 -4.56
N PRO A 18 -5.78 -13.86 -3.49
CA PRO A 18 -7.09 -14.47 -3.25
C PRO A 18 -8.23 -13.48 -3.07
N ILE A 19 -7.94 -12.27 -2.61
CA ILE A 19 -8.94 -11.20 -2.50
C ILE A 19 -9.23 -10.62 -3.89
N HIS A 20 -8.18 -10.40 -4.69
CA HIS A 20 -8.33 -9.86 -6.05
C HIS A 20 -9.11 -10.80 -6.97
N ASP A 21 -8.92 -12.10 -6.86
CA ASP A 21 -9.60 -13.07 -7.71
C ASP A 21 -10.90 -13.65 -7.13
N GLY A 22 -11.29 -13.19 -5.95
CA GLY A 22 -12.57 -13.56 -5.34
C GLY A 22 -12.57 -14.87 -4.57
N ARG A 23 -11.43 -15.58 -4.44
CA ARG A 23 -11.36 -16.83 -3.67
C ARG A 23 -11.57 -16.61 -2.18
N VAL A 24 -11.18 -15.46 -1.67
CA VAL A 24 -11.42 -15.04 -0.28
C VAL A 24 -12.33 -13.83 -0.31
N GLN A 25 -13.42 -13.91 0.44
CA GLN A 25 -14.41 -12.84 0.51
C GLN A 25 -14.31 -12.12 1.85
N ILE A 26 -14.61 -10.82 1.82
CA ILE A 26 -14.72 -10.01 3.02
C ILE A 26 -16.20 -9.95 3.39
N ASP A 27 -16.54 -10.41 4.59
CA ASP A 27 -17.93 -10.48 5.03
C ASP A 27 -18.58 -9.09 5.02
N GLY A 28 -19.74 -8.98 4.36
CA GLY A 28 -20.49 -7.72 4.26
C GLY A 28 -19.95 -6.72 3.24
N VAL A 29 -18.88 -7.06 2.50
CA VAL A 29 -18.23 -6.15 1.55
C VAL A 29 -18.22 -6.75 0.15
N ASP A 30 -18.51 -5.91 -0.84
CA ASP A 30 -18.32 -6.20 -2.26
C ASP A 30 -17.13 -5.36 -2.74
N PRO A 31 -15.90 -5.92 -2.77
CA PRO A 31 -14.72 -5.13 -3.09
C PRO A 31 -14.58 -4.91 -4.60
N VAL A 32 -14.29 -3.67 -4.98
CA VAL A 32 -13.82 -3.32 -6.32
C VAL A 32 -12.31 -3.17 -6.22
N THR A 33 -11.57 -4.15 -6.74
CA THR A 33 -10.12 -4.20 -6.56
C THR A 33 -9.38 -3.60 -7.74
N PHE A 34 -8.28 -2.92 -7.46
CA PHE A 34 -7.39 -2.33 -8.46
C PHE A 34 -5.99 -2.88 -8.30
N LEU A 35 -5.40 -3.29 -9.42
CA LEU A 35 -3.99 -3.68 -9.51
C LEU A 35 -3.23 -2.53 -10.14
N GLN A 36 -2.35 -1.90 -9.37
CA GLN A 36 -1.54 -0.77 -9.82
C GLN A 36 -0.10 -0.97 -9.36
N SER A 37 0.84 -0.29 -10.00
CA SER A 37 2.20 -0.23 -9.45
C SER A 37 2.19 0.49 -8.10
N PRO A 38 3.17 0.21 -7.22
CA PRO A 38 3.23 0.90 -5.93
C PRO A 38 3.24 2.43 -6.08
N GLU A 39 3.96 2.95 -7.05
CA GLU A 39 4.07 4.38 -7.31
C GLU A 39 2.72 5.00 -7.68
N GLU A 40 2.01 4.36 -8.61
CA GLU A 40 0.67 4.80 -9.02
C GLU A 40 -0.32 4.73 -7.87
N MET A 41 -0.31 3.63 -7.15
CA MET A 41 -1.22 3.38 -6.04
C MET A 41 -1.03 4.42 -4.94
N PHE A 42 0.22 4.68 -4.55
CA PHE A 42 0.53 5.66 -3.50
C PHE A 42 0.22 7.08 -3.96
N PHE A 43 0.54 7.42 -5.19
CA PHE A 43 0.22 8.71 -5.78
C PHE A 43 -1.29 8.94 -5.79
N ASN A 44 -2.05 7.98 -6.30
CA ASN A 44 -3.52 8.09 -6.39
C ASN A 44 -4.15 8.18 -5.01
N ALA A 45 -3.63 7.43 -4.03
CA ALA A 45 -4.15 7.47 -2.67
C ALA A 45 -4.04 8.87 -2.05
N PHE A 46 -2.87 9.50 -2.17
CA PHE A 46 -2.64 10.79 -1.51
C PHE A 46 -3.08 11.99 -2.33
N ARG A 47 -2.95 11.93 -3.65
CA ARG A 47 -3.30 13.05 -4.54
C ARG A 47 -4.79 13.06 -4.87
N HIS A 48 -5.32 11.91 -5.24
CA HIS A 48 -6.69 11.83 -5.78
C HIS A 48 -7.67 11.19 -4.81
N LYS A 49 -7.20 10.51 -3.77
CA LYS A 49 -8.04 9.82 -2.77
C LYS A 49 -9.05 8.89 -3.45
N THR A 50 -8.57 8.13 -4.44
CA THR A 50 -9.44 7.36 -5.34
C THR A 50 -9.99 6.08 -4.74
N CYS A 51 -9.41 5.60 -3.64
CA CYS A 51 -9.81 4.35 -3.02
C CYS A 51 -10.23 4.53 -1.57
N ASP A 52 -11.20 3.73 -1.17
CA ASP A 52 -11.64 3.66 0.22
C ASP A 52 -10.59 3.00 1.10
N ILE A 53 -9.96 1.96 0.57
CA ILE A 53 -8.89 1.22 1.24
C ILE A 53 -7.71 1.12 0.28
N SER A 54 -6.52 1.48 0.72
CA SER A 54 -5.34 1.45 -0.13
C SER A 54 -4.09 1.03 0.65
N GLU A 55 -3.27 0.22 0.00
CA GLU A 55 -1.88 0.04 0.43
C GLU A 55 -1.14 1.35 0.20
N ILE A 56 -0.40 1.82 1.20
CA ILE A 56 0.37 3.06 1.10
C ILE A 56 1.74 2.90 1.76
N SER A 57 2.68 3.76 1.38
CA SER A 57 3.99 3.82 2.01
C SER A 57 3.88 4.31 3.44
N LEU A 58 4.55 3.63 4.37
CA LEU A 58 4.57 4.05 5.77
C LEU A 58 5.17 5.46 5.94
N SER A 59 6.23 5.78 5.20
CA SER A 59 6.83 7.11 5.27
C SER A 59 5.87 8.20 4.80
N SER A 60 5.15 7.96 3.70
CA SER A 60 4.15 8.90 3.21
C SER A 60 2.98 9.04 4.18
N TYR A 61 2.59 7.95 4.82
CA TYR A 61 1.57 7.99 5.86
C TYR A 61 2.01 8.86 7.04
N CYS A 62 3.23 8.66 7.53
CA CYS A 62 3.77 9.48 8.64
C CYS A 62 3.80 10.98 8.27
N VAL A 63 4.18 11.33 7.05
CA VAL A 63 4.13 12.71 6.57
C VAL A 63 2.69 13.22 6.55
N SER A 64 1.73 12.41 6.14
CA SER A 64 0.33 12.82 6.09
C SER A 64 -0.23 13.19 7.46
N LEU A 65 0.27 12.55 8.52
CA LEU A 65 -0.18 12.84 9.88
C LEU A 65 0.25 14.23 10.39
N THR A 66 1.23 14.85 9.75
CA THR A 66 1.65 16.23 10.10
C THR A 66 0.76 17.29 9.48
N ARG A 67 -0.16 16.91 8.61
CA ARG A 67 -1.07 17.82 7.92
C ARG A 67 -2.43 17.84 8.58
N GLU A 68 -3.17 18.91 8.37
CA GLU A 68 -4.57 18.98 8.75
C GLU A 68 -5.37 17.98 7.89
N ASN A 69 -6.29 17.25 8.53
CA ASN A 69 -7.17 16.31 7.84
C ASN A 69 -6.44 15.25 7.01
N PRO A 70 -5.64 14.37 7.65
CA PRO A 70 -5.01 13.28 6.92
C PRO A 70 -6.08 12.39 6.26
N PRO A 71 -5.87 11.97 4.99
CA PRO A 71 -6.93 11.29 4.23
C PRO A 71 -7.20 9.86 4.66
N TYR A 72 -6.27 9.22 5.36
CA TYR A 72 -6.35 7.81 5.72
C TYR A 72 -6.00 7.58 7.18
N ILE A 73 -6.58 6.53 7.72
CA ILE A 73 -6.23 5.96 9.03
C ILE A 73 -5.55 4.62 8.76
N ALA A 74 -4.38 4.39 9.35
CA ALA A 74 -3.69 3.12 9.17
C ALA A 74 -4.30 2.02 10.03
N ILE A 75 -4.30 0.82 9.49
CA ILE A 75 -4.55 -0.40 10.23
C ILE A 75 -3.27 -1.24 10.25
N PRO A 76 -3.05 -2.09 11.26
CA PRO A 76 -1.78 -2.81 11.43
C PRO A 76 -1.67 -4.03 10.49
N VAL A 77 -1.77 -3.79 9.20
CA VAL A 77 -1.65 -4.82 8.17
C VAL A 77 -0.50 -4.43 7.26
N PHE A 78 0.52 -5.27 7.19
CA PHE A 78 1.74 -5.01 6.42
C PHE A 78 1.77 -5.96 5.22
N LEU A 79 1.44 -5.44 4.05
CA LEU A 79 1.22 -6.24 2.85
C LEU A 79 2.51 -6.56 2.11
N SER A 80 3.38 -5.58 1.92
CA SER A 80 4.64 -5.78 1.21
C SER A 80 5.69 -6.42 2.12
N ARG A 81 6.21 -7.55 1.69
CA ARG A 81 7.26 -8.28 2.39
C ARG A 81 8.34 -8.63 1.39
N ALA A 82 9.44 -7.90 1.44
CA ALA A 82 10.54 -8.08 0.49
C ALA A 82 11.87 -7.74 1.16
N PHE A 83 12.93 -8.39 0.69
CA PHE A 83 14.28 -8.00 1.07
C PHE A 83 14.63 -6.69 0.37
N ARG A 84 15.16 -5.74 1.11
CA ARG A 84 15.44 -4.40 0.62
C ARG A 84 16.94 -4.14 0.46
N HIS A 85 17.64 -5.03 -0.24
CA HIS A 85 19.05 -4.84 -0.54
C HIS A 85 19.32 -3.52 -1.28
N SER A 86 18.37 -3.10 -2.12
CA SER A 86 18.44 -1.82 -2.83
C SER A 86 18.37 -0.59 -1.92
N SER A 87 18.04 -0.77 -0.65
CA SER A 87 17.93 0.32 0.34
C SER A 87 19.16 0.40 1.24
N VAL A 88 20.22 -0.29 0.89
CA VAL A 88 21.52 -0.19 1.59
C VAL A 88 22.35 0.88 0.90
N TYR A 89 22.69 1.91 1.65
CA TYR A 89 23.42 3.06 1.14
C TYR A 89 24.82 3.12 1.75
N ILE A 90 25.79 3.54 0.96
CA ILE A 90 27.14 3.81 1.43
C ILE A 90 27.51 5.25 1.09
N ARG A 91 28.48 5.80 1.79
CA ARG A 91 29.05 7.10 1.43
C ARG A 91 29.71 7.01 0.05
N ALA A 92 29.49 8.02 -0.77
CA ALA A 92 30.00 8.03 -2.15
C ALA A 92 31.53 8.00 -2.24
N ASP A 93 32.21 8.45 -1.19
CA ASP A 93 33.69 8.48 -1.11
C ASP A 93 34.31 7.18 -0.59
N LEU A 94 33.49 6.16 -0.27
CA LEU A 94 33.97 4.86 0.21
C LEU A 94 33.82 3.79 -0.85
N SER A 95 34.82 2.90 -0.91
CA SER A 95 34.74 1.66 -1.69
C SER A 95 34.13 0.54 -0.86
N LEU A 96 33.44 -0.39 -1.52
CA LEU A 96 32.88 -1.57 -0.85
C LEU A 96 33.93 -2.43 -0.15
N ILE A 97 35.19 -2.38 -0.58
CA ILE A 97 36.29 -3.13 0.07
C ILE A 97 36.66 -2.53 1.42
N HIS A 98 36.18 -1.34 1.76
CA HIS A 98 36.45 -0.71 3.05
C HIS A 98 35.32 -0.96 4.07
N ILE A 99 34.33 -1.75 3.70
CA ILE A 99 33.18 -2.08 4.57
C ILE A 99 33.39 -3.51 5.20
#